data_e056a162d724c93179e6dd9f685aca53
#
_entry.id   e056a162d724c93179e6dd9f685aca53
#
_cell.length_a   1.000
_cell.length_b   1.000
_cell.length_c   1.000
_cell.angle_alpha   90.00
_cell.angle_beta   90.00
_cell.angle_gamma   90.00
#
_symmetry.space_group_name_H-M   'P 1'
#
loop_
_entity.id
_entity.type
_entity.pdbx_description
1 polymer ?
#
loop_
_entity_poly.entity_id
_entity_poly.type
_entity_poly.pdbx_seq_one_letter_code
_entity_poly.pdbx_strand_id
1 'polypeptide(L)'
;YAIDMGPWSFIHGEAAREGGEDCLVSARGLKTPRAGLSISMGNPHTVVMLGSDGKLDGLDLHSLPQVNPAPVNGTNVEFVVPVDLDVESGAQVGAIRMRVHERGVGETLSCGTGACAAAAATRFWGGEEAPDEWLVHVPGGTLAVTFVLGPDDLEHVVLAGPAQMVATVVLR
;
A
#
# COMPACT_ATOMS: atom_id res chain seq x y z
N TYR A 1 16.02 -7.59 6.58
CA TYR A 1 16.57 -6.28 6.23
C TYR A 1 15.49 -5.24 6.38
N ALA A 2 15.86 -4.04 6.86
CA ALA A 2 14.97 -2.90 7.00
C ALA A 2 15.59 -1.66 6.35
N ILE A 3 14.76 -0.83 5.74
CA ILE A 3 15.18 0.41 5.09
C ILE A 3 14.17 1.52 5.39
N ASP A 4 14.65 2.71 5.70
CA ASP A 4 13.85 3.91 5.77
C ASP A 4 13.49 4.36 4.35
N MET A 5 12.18 4.37 4.07
CA MET A 5 11.61 4.76 2.78
C MET A 5 11.32 6.25 2.68
N GLY A 6 11.59 7.00 3.76
CA GLY A 6 11.31 8.42 3.88
C GLY A 6 9.87 8.73 4.28
N PRO A 7 9.51 10.02 4.28
CA PRO A 7 8.18 10.47 4.65
C PRO A 7 7.14 10.16 3.57
N TRP A 8 5.90 10.00 4.00
CA TRP A 8 4.74 9.86 3.14
C TRP A 8 3.85 11.10 3.20
N SER A 9 2.97 11.26 2.22
CA SER A 9 2.00 12.36 2.21
C SER A 9 0.76 12.05 1.38
N PHE A 10 -0.32 12.80 1.63
CA PHE A 10 -1.49 12.82 0.74
C PHE A 10 -1.17 13.62 -0.51
N ILE A 11 -1.40 13.05 -1.70
CA ILE A 11 -1.14 13.75 -2.97
C ILE A 11 -2.02 14.98 -3.12
N HIS A 12 -3.27 14.90 -2.66
CA HIS A 12 -4.24 16.01 -2.73
C HIS A 12 -4.37 16.78 -1.40
N GLY A 13 -3.37 16.64 -0.52
CA GLY A 13 -3.23 17.42 0.71
C GLY A 13 -4.38 17.28 1.69
N GLU A 14 -4.77 18.41 2.31
CA GLU A 14 -5.78 18.42 3.38
C GLU A 14 -7.17 17.96 2.91
N ALA A 15 -7.57 18.26 1.67
CA ALA A 15 -8.86 17.83 1.14
C ALA A 15 -9.00 16.30 1.08
N ALA A 16 -7.93 15.58 0.73
CA ALA A 16 -7.90 14.12 0.76
C ALA A 16 -7.93 13.58 2.20
N ARG A 17 -7.24 14.27 3.11
CA ARG A 17 -7.23 13.95 4.53
C ARG A 17 -8.61 14.10 5.18
N GLU A 18 -9.31 15.19 4.93
CA GLU A 18 -10.66 15.42 5.46
C GLU A 18 -11.69 14.45 4.87
N GLY A 19 -11.59 14.16 3.56
CA GLY A 19 -12.50 13.29 2.84
C GLY A 19 -12.28 11.80 3.09
N GLY A 20 -11.06 11.40 3.42
CA GLY A 20 -10.65 10.00 3.52
C GLY A 20 -10.59 9.27 2.17
N GLU A 21 -10.91 9.97 1.07
CA GLU A 21 -10.87 9.51 -0.31
C GLU A 21 -10.72 10.71 -1.25
N ASP A 22 -10.17 10.49 -2.43
CA ASP A 22 -9.96 11.58 -3.41
C ASP A 22 -10.18 11.15 -4.87
N CYS A 23 -10.52 9.89 -5.09
CA CYS A 23 -10.79 9.36 -6.42
C CYS A 23 -11.71 8.15 -6.39
N LEU A 24 -12.19 7.77 -7.58
CA LEU A 24 -12.91 6.52 -7.82
C LEU A 24 -12.07 5.61 -8.71
N VAL A 25 -11.98 4.34 -8.34
CA VAL A 25 -11.20 3.33 -9.06
C VAL A 25 -12.11 2.24 -9.59
N SER A 26 -12.01 1.98 -10.89
CA SER A 26 -12.63 0.84 -11.58
C SER A 26 -11.55 -0.16 -11.96
N ALA A 27 -11.79 -1.44 -11.73
CA ALA A 27 -10.92 -2.52 -12.15
C ALA A 27 -11.74 -3.72 -12.63
N ARG A 28 -11.16 -4.56 -13.50
CA ARG A 28 -11.77 -5.83 -13.89
C ARG A 28 -11.92 -6.73 -12.67
N GLY A 29 -13.11 -7.26 -12.47
CA GLY A 29 -13.47 -8.03 -11.28
C GLY A 29 -14.27 -7.23 -10.26
N LEU A 30 -14.23 -5.88 -10.31
CA LEU A 30 -15.13 -5.05 -9.51
C LEU A 30 -16.47 -4.85 -10.24
N LYS A 31 -17.57 -5.02 -9.49
CA LYS A 31 -18.93 -4.75 -10.04
C LYS A 31 -19.25 -3.26 -10.14
N THR A 32 -18.63 -2.45 -9.26
CA THR A 32 -18.83 -0.99 -9.19
C THR A 32 -17.50 -0.33 -8.85
N PRO A 33 -17.26 0.92 -9.26
CA PRO A 33 -16.12 1.70 -8.81
C PRO A 33 -16.02 1.73 -7.28
N ARG A 34 -14.80 1.86 -6.78
CA ARG A 34 -14.49 1.97 -5.36
C ARG A 34 -13.78 3.28 -5.08
N ALA A 35 -14.02 3.84 -3.92
CA ALA A 35 -13.24 4.96 -3.41
C ALA A 35 -11.78 4.59 -3.27
N GLY A 36 -10.90 5.50 -3.60
CA GLY A 36 -9.46 5.38 -3.46
C GLY A 36 -8.87 6.61 -2.81
N LEU A 37 -7.71 6.45 -2.21
CA LEU A 37 -6.94 7.50 -1.57
C LEU A 37 -5.54 7.56 -2.18
N SER A 38 -5.15 8.77 -2.62
CA SER A 38 -3.87 8.98 -3.30
C SER A 38 -2.78 9.34 -2.31
N ILE A 39 -1.78 8.46 -2.20
CA ILE A 39 -0.62 8.55 -1.29
C ILE A 39 0.66 8.72 -2.10
N SER A 40 1.55 9.58 -1.62
CA SER A 40 2.92 9.73 -2.13
C SER A 40 3.91 9.05 -1.20
N MET A 41 4.75 8.19 -1.78
CA MET A 41 5.98 7.65 -1.19
C MET A 41 7.21 8.16 -1.98
N GLY A 42 7.14 9.43 -2.48
CA GLY A 42 8.07 9.95 -3.49
C GLY A 42 7.65 9.58 -4.92
N ASN A 43 6.78 8.59 -5.08
CA ASN A 43 6.06 8.21 -6.29
C ASN A 43 4.56 8.02 -5.98
N PRO A 44 3.68 8.13 -6.99
CA PRO A 44 2.24 8.13 -6.76
C PRO A 44 1.68 6.71 -6.58
N HIS A 45 0.81 6.56 -5.57
CA HIS A 45 0.04 5.37 -5.25
C HIS A 45 -1.43 5.74 -5.07
N THR A 46 -2.33 4.86 -5.48
CA THR A 46 -3.77 4.96 -5.22
C THR A 46 -4.21 3.69 -4.50
N VAL A 47 -4.58 3.82 -3.25
CA VAL A 47 -4.96 2.70 -2.39
C VAL A 47 -6.48 2.56 -2.36
N VAL A 48 -6.96 1.33 -2.56
CA VAL A 48 -8.39 0.98 -2.59
C VAL A 48 -8.67 -0.11 -1.57
N MET A 49 -9.49 0.17 -0.59
CA MET A 49 -9.91 -0.84 0.39
C MET A 49 -11.07 -1.67 -0.14
N LEU A 50 -10.96 -2.99 -0.03
CA LEU A 50 -11.99 -3.96 -0.37
C LEU A 50 -12.53 -4.62 0.90
N GLY A 51 -13.79 -5.02 0.86
CA GLY A 51 -14.46 -5.59 2.05
C GLY A 51 -14.25 -7.09 2.24
N SER A 52 -13.49 -7.79 1.39
CA SER A 52 -13.25 -9.23 1.53
C SER A 52 -12.17 -9.75 0.59
N ASP A 53 -11.51 -10.84 1.00
CA ASP A 53 -10.51 -11.58 0.21
C ASP A 53 -11.03 -12.04 -1.14
N GLY A 54 -12.26 -12.55 -1.19
CA GLY A 54 -12.84 -13.02 -2.46
C GLY A 54 -12.98 -11.92 -3.50
N LYS A 55 -13.11 -10.65 -3.09
CA LYS A 55 -13.06 -9.52 -4.03
C LYS A 55 -11.64 -9.24 -4.49
N LEU A 56 -10.65 -9.34 -3.60
CA LEU A 56 -9.24 -9.15 -3.93
C LEU A 56 -8.78 -10.23 -4.91
N ASP A 57 -9.09 -11.49 -4.64
CA ASP A 57 -8.69 -12.62 -5.48
C ASP A 57 -9.38 -12.61 -6.87
N GLY A 58 -10.60 -12.05 -6.94
CA GLY A 58 -11.36 -11.95 -8.18
C GLY A 58 -10.93 -10.81 -9.13
N LEU A 59 -9.92 -9.99 -8.76
CA LEU A 59 -9.44 -8.91 -9.63
C LEU A 59 -8.56 -9.45 -10.76
N ASP A 60 -8.73 -8.90 -11.96
CA ASP A 60 -7.78 -9.02 -13.07
C ASP A 60 -6.93 -7.74 -13.13
N LEU A 61 -5.75 -7.78 -12.49
CA LEU A 61 -4.80 -6.67 -12.42
C LEU A 61 -3.75 -6.69 -13.55
N HIS A 62 -3.84 -7.62 -14.49
CA HIS A 62 -3.12 -7.49 -15.77
C HIS A 62 -3.73 -6.37 -16.62
N SER A 63 -5.03 -6.11 -16.44
CA SER A 63 -5.72 -4.98 -17.06
C SER A 63 -5.54 -3.72 -16.20
N LEU A 64 -5.19 -2.59 -16.85
CA LEU A 64 -5.00 -1.30 -16.18
C LEU A 64 -6.27 -0.83 -15.46
N PRO A 65 -6.25 -0.63 -14.13
CA PRO A 65 -7.33 0.01 -13.41
C PRO A 65 -7.53 1.45 -13.88
N GLN A 66 -8.79 1.90 -13.91
CA GLN A 66 -9.13 3.28 -14.26
C GLN A 66 -9.33 4.10 -12.99
N VAL A 67 -8.59 5.18 -12.84
CA VAL A 67 -8.68 6.12 -11.72
C VAL A 67 -9.34 7.41 -12.21
N ASN A 68 -10.34 7.92 -11.49
CA ASN A 68 -11.05 9.14 -11.83
C ASN A 68 -11.16 10.07 -10.60
N PRO A 69 -10.63 11.31 -10.66
CA PRO A 69 -9.95 11.93 -11.80
C PRO A 69 -8.65 11.20 -12.17
N ALA A 70 -8.31 11.19 -13.47
CA ALA A 70 -7.13 10.50 -13.96
C ALA A 70 -5.85 11.22 -13.49
N PRO A 71 -4.92 10.53 -12.78
CA PRO A 71 -3.64 11.12 -12.39
C PRO A 71 -2.80 11.48 -13.63
N VAL A 72 -2.24 12.70 -13.65
CA VAL A 72 -1.53 13.27 -14.82
C VAL A 72 -0.41 12.35 -15.33
N ASN A 73 0.34 11.72 -14.43
CA ASN A 73 1.47 10.85 -14.77
C ASN A 73 1.16 9.37 -14.49
N GLY A 74 -0.12 9.02 -14.31
CA GLY A 74 -0.52 7.70 -13.85
C GLY A 74 -0.14 7.44 -12.39
N THR A 75 -0.53 6.28 -11.87
CA THR A 75 -0.32 5.87 -10.49
C THR A 75 -0.14 4.36 -10.41
N ASN A 76 0.51 3.86 -9.37
CA ASN A 76 0.37 2.47 -8.95
C ASN A 76 -0.99 2.34 -8.26
N VAL A 77 -1.66 1.21 -8.40
CA VAL A 77 -2.97 1.00 -7.77
C VAL A 77 -2.91 -0.24 -6.90
N GLU A 78 -3.04 -0.02 -5.59
CA GLU A 78 -3.02 -1.05 -4.56
C GLU A 78 -4.44 -1.37 -4.12
N PHE A 79 -4.82 -2.63 -4.18
CA PHE A 79 -6.07 -3.13 -3.61
C PHE A 79 -5.77 -3.88 -2.33
N VAL A 80 -6.41 -3.48 -1.24
CA VAL A 80 -6.14 -4.00 0.10
C VAL A 80 -7.37 -4.57 0.77
N VAL A 81 -7.15 -5.56 1.62
CA VAL A 81 -8.16 -6.14 2.54
C VAL A 81 -7.52 -6.24 3.91
N PRO A 82 -8.14 -5.71 4.97
CA PRO A 82 -7.70 -5.96 6.33
C PRO A 82 -7.76 -7.45 6.68
N VAL A 83 -6.80 -7.91 7.47
CA VAL A 83 -6.70 -9.28 7.97
C VAL A 83 -6.74 -9.26 9.48
N ASP A 84 -7.61 -10.07 10.07
CA ASP A 84 -7.60 -10.27 11.52
C ASP A 84 -6.39 -11.16 11.88
N LEU A 85 -5.57 -10.68 12.82
CA LEU A 85 -4.48 -11.46 13.38
C LEU A 85 -4.95 -12.08 14.70
N ASP A 86 -4.80 -13.40 14.84
CA ASP A 86 -4.88 -14.07 16.13
C ASP A 86 -3.62 -13.75 16.96
N VAL A 87 -3.59 -12.56 17.57
CA VAL A 87 -2.46 -12.15 18.42
C VAL A 87 -2.76 -12.53 19.85
N GLU A 88 -2.12 -13.58 20.36
CA GLU A 88 -2.22 -14.02 21.77
C GLU A 88 -1.59 -13.03 22.77
N SER A 89 -0.94 -11.96 22.34
CA SER A 89 -0.20 -11.07 23.22
C SER A 89 -0.37 -9.62 22.85
N GLY A 90 -1.26 -8.89 23.38
CA GLY A 90 -1.26 -7.44 23.56
C GLY A 90 -0.47 -6.50 22.63
N ALA A 91 0.21 -7.03 21.62
CA ALA A 91 0.92 -6.27 20.60
C ALA A 91 -0.10 -5.76 19.57
N GLN A 92 -0.20 -4.45 19.43
CA GLN A 92 -1.03 -3.82 18.41
C GLN A 92 -0.27 -3.85 17.08
N VAL A 93 -0.49 -4.89 16.28
CA VAL A 93 0.04 -5.02 14.92
C VAL A 93 -1.14 -5.13 13.97
N GLY A 94 -1.19 -4.26 12.96
CA GLY A 94 -2.16 -4.35 11.89
C GLY A 94 -1.73 -5.35 10.81
N ALA A 95 -2.68 -5.90 10.07
CA ALA A 95 -2.35 -6.72 8.91
C ALA A 95 -3.30 -6.44 7.75
N ILE A 96 -2.74 -6.47 6.55
CA ILE A 96 -3.47 -6.37 5.28
C ILE A 96 -2.96 -7.40 4.29
N ARG A 97 -3.86 -7.89 3.43
CA ARG A 97 -3.49 -8.51 2.15
C ARG A 97 -3.57 -7.46 1.06
N MET A 98 -2.59 -7.48 0.15
CA MET A 98 -2.49 -6.53 -0.94
C MET A 98 -2.18 -7.21 -2.28
N ARG A 99 -2.80 -6.70 -3.34
CA ARG A 99 -2.38 -6.91 -4.72
C ARG A 99 -2.21 -5.55 -5.40
N VAL A 100 -1.28 -5.44 -6.33
CA VAL A 100 -0.93 -4.16 -6.96
C VAL A 100 -0.86 -4.27 -8.48
N HIS A 101 -1.36 -3.23 -9.16
CA HIS A 101 -1.03 -2.95 -10.55
C HIS A 101 0.01 -1.83 -10.58
N GLU A 102 1.24 -2.14 -10.91
CA GLU A 102 2.30 -1.14 -11.02
C GLU A 102 2.21 -0.37 -12.33
N ARG A 103 2.41 0.94 -12.24
CA ARG A 103 2.38 1.87 -13.35
C ARG A 103 3.39 1.50 -14.44
N GLY A 104 2.88 1.20 -15.64
CA GLY A 104 3.71 0.83 -16.79
C GLY A 104 4.21 -0.61 -16.80
N VAL A 105 3.88 -1.41 -15.79
CA VAL A 105 4.31 -2.81 -15.66
C VAL A 105 3.12 -3.77 -15.68
N GLY A 106 2.08 -3.49 -14.90
CA GLY A 106 0.97 -4.39 -14.64
C GLY A 106 1.04 -5.00 -13.26
N GLU A 107 0.39 -6.15 -13.06
CA GLU A 107 0.44 -6.85 -11.78
C GLU A 107 1.83 -7.41 -11.50
N THR A 108 2.34 -7.17 -10.28
CA THR A 108 3.60 -7.69 -9.78
C THR A 108 3.41 -8.43 -8.46
N LEU A 109 4.40 -9.26 -8.10
CA LEU A 109 4.33 -10.05 -6.87
C LEU A 109 4.52 -9.21 -5.60
N SER A 110 5.17 -8.04 -5.72
CA SER A 110 5.44 -7.13 -4.60
C SER A 110 5.87 -5.76 -5.13
N CYS A 111 5.42 -4.70 -4.46
CA CYS A 111 5.85 -3.32 -4.66
C CYS A 111 6.16 -2.73 -3.28
N GLY A 112 7.44 -2.41 -3.01
CA GLY A 112 7.86 -1.92 -1.69
C GLY A 112 7.21 -0.60 -1.30
N THR A 113 7.24 0.42 -2.17
CA THR A 113 6.55 1.71 -1.95
C THR A 113 5.03 1.54 -1.90
N GLY A 114 4.48 0.60 -2.68
CA GLY A 114 3.06 0.26 -2.65
C GLY A 114 2.64 -0.36 -1.32
N ALA A 115 3.47 -1.22 -0.71
CA ALA A 115 3.21 -1.77 0.61
C ALA A 115 3.20 -0.68 1.70
N CYS A 116 4.13 0.28 1.61
CA CYS A 116 4.18 1.44 2.49
C CYS A 116 2.93 2.32 2.33
N ALA A 117 2.54 2.66 1.10
CA ALA A 117 1.35 3.45 0.80
C ALA A 117 0.07 2.75 1.27
N ALA A 118 -0.03 1.43 1.06
CA ALA A 118 -1.14 0.60 1.50
C ALA A 118 -1.29 0.60 3.03
N ALA A 119 -0.19 0.42 3.76
CA ALA A 119 -0.17 0.50 5.22
C ALA A 119 -0.55 1.92 5.71
N ALA A 120 0.01 2.98 5.09
CA ALA A 120 -0.29 4.37 5.44
C ALA A 120 -1.77 4.71 5.28
N ALA A 121 -2.37 4.36 4.13
CA ALA A 121 -3.79 4.58 3.89
C ALA A 121 -4.67 3.78 4.86
N THR A 122 -4.33 2.51 5.12
CA THR A 122 -5.11 1.66 6.02
C THR A 122 -5.03 2.15 7.46
N ARG A 123 -3.82 2.55 7.92
CA ARG A 123 -3.62 3.15 9.24
C ARG A 123 -4.41 4.46 9.37
N PHE A 124 -4.37 5.31 8.38
CA PHE A 124 -5.14 6.55 8.35
C PHE A 124 -6.65 6.29 8.48
N TRP A 125 -7.21 5.33 7.74
CA TRP A 125 -8.63 4.95 7.85
C TRP A 125 -8.97 4.31 9.20
N GLY A 126 -8.01 3.65 9.85
CA GLY A 126 -8.17 3.08 11.18
C GLY A 126 -8.22 4.12 12.32
N GLY A 127 -7.79 5.38 12.04
CA GLY A 127 -7.81 6.48 13.00
C GLY A 127 -6.71 6.43 14.05
N GLU A 128 -6.90 7.17 15.15
CA GLU A 128 -5.86 7.37 16.19
C GLU A 128 -5.43 6.10 16.93
N GLU A 129 -6.30 5.10 16.96
CA GLU A 129 -5.99 3.81 17.62
C GLU A 129 -5.33 2.78 16.68
N ALA A 130 -5.13 3.15 15.40
CA ALA A 130 -4.49 2.26 14.45
C ALA A 130 -3.01 2.04 14.85
N PRO A 131 -2.50 0.80 14.75
CA PRO A 131 -1.13 0.50 15.13
C PRO A 131 -0.09 1.17 14.22
N ASP A 132 1.12 1.36 14.76
CA ASP A 132 2.25 1.85 13.97
C ASP A 132 3.00 0.72 13.24
N GLU A 133 2.74 -0.53 13.58
CA GLU A 133 3.35 -1.70 12.95
C GLU A 133 2.32 -2.48 12.13
N TRP A 134 2.69 -2.83 10.90
CA TRP A 134 1.82 -3.50 9.94
C TRP A 134 2.50 -4.66 9.24
N LEU A 135 1.79 -5.76 9.08
CA LEU A 135 2.15 -6.84 8.17
C LEU A 135 1.39 -6.69 6.85
N VAL A 136 2.12 -6.62 5.76
CA VAL A 136 1.57 -6.52 4.40
C VAL A 136 1.82 -7.83 3.66
N HIS A 137 0.77 -8.63 3.51
CA HIS A 137 0.82 -9.87 2.77
C HIS A 137 0.61 -9.59 1.27
N VAL A 138 1.61 -9.86 0.49
CA VAL A 138 1.62 -9.71 -0.98
C VAL A 138 1.80 -11.08 -1.64
N PRO A 139 1.51 -11.26 -2.94
CA PRO A 139 1.73 -12.54 -3.61
C PRO A 139 3.16 -13.08 -3.48
N GLY A 140 4.16 -12.20 -3.36
CA GLY A 140 5.58 -12.56 -3.18
C GLY A 140 6.01 -12.88 -1.75
N GLY A 141 5.15 -12.70 -0.74
CA GLY A 141 5.50 -12.97 0.67
C GLY A 141 4.88 -11.97 1.64
N THR A 142 5.56 -11.75 2.77
CA THR A 142 5.11 -10.81 3.81
C THR A 142 6.19 -9.76 4.04
N LEU A 143 5.76 -8.51 4.07
CA LEU A 143 6.58 -7.34 4.40
C LEU A 143 6.10 -6.77 5.74
N ALA A 144 7.02 -6.19 6.51
CA ALA A 144 6.67 -5.41 7.69
C ALA A 144 6.88 -3.92 7.38
N VAL A 145 5.92 -3.11 7.81
CA VAL A 145 5.91 -1.66 7.64
C VAL A 145 5.75 -1.04 9.02
N THR A 146 6.63 -0.11 9.38
CA THR A 146 6.60 0.58 10.67
C THR A 146 6.64 2.08 10.46
N PHE A 147 5.78 2.81 11.17
CA PHE A 147 5.76 4.28 11.18
C PHE A 147 6.61 4.79 12.33
N VAL A 148 7.52 5.71 12.06
CA VAL A 148 8.46 6.27 13.03
C VAL A 148 8.63 7.78 12.81
N LEU A 149 8.93 8.52 13.88
CA LEU A 149 9.33 9.92 13.74
C LEU A 149 10.76 9.97 13.14
N GLY A 150 10.91 10.63 12.01
CA GLY A 150 12.18 10.81 11.32
C GLY A 150 13.02 11.94 11.92
N PRO A 151 14.28 12.08 11.47
CA PRO A 151 15.19 13.12 11.95
C PRO A 151 14.83 14.53 11.49
N ASP A 152 13.90 14.67 10.58
CA ASP A 152 13.35 15.91 10.00
C ASP A 152 11.99 16.31 10.63
N ASP A 153 11.61 15.65 11.73
CA ASP A 153 10.34 15.80 12.44
C ASP A 153 9.12 15.40 11.59
N LEU A 154 9.32 14.65 10.48
CA LEU A 154 8.25 14.05 9.69
C LEU A 154 8.05 12.59 10.06
N GLU A 155 6.85 12.07 9.81
CA GLU A 155 6.58 10.65 9.96
C GLU A 155 7.16 9.87 8.77
N HIS A 156 8.16 9.04 9.04
CA HIS A 156 8.81 8.16 8.08
C HIS A 156 8.21 6.76 8.09
N VAL A 157 8.36 6.06 6.99
CA VAL A 157 7.95 4.68 6.83
C VAL A 157 9.18 3.79 6.70
N VAL A 158 9.33 2.84 7.61
CA VAL A 158 10.38 1.82 7.55
C VAL A 158 9.79 0.55 6.96
N LEU A 159 10.36 0.08 5.86
CA LEU A 159 10.00 -1.18 5.21
C LEU A 159 11.00 -2.26 5.58
N ALA A 160 10.51 -3.39 6.06
CA ALA A 160 11.34 -4.57 6.34
C ALA A 160 10.83 -5.80 5.58
N GLY A 161 11.77 -6.63 5.13
CA GLY A 161 11.46 -7.85 4.41
C GLY A 161 12.66 -8.79 4.31
N PRO A 162 12.44 -10.03 3.86
CA PRO A 162 13.51 -10.98 3.60
C PRO A 162 14.36 -10.53 2.40
N ALA A 163 15.65 -10.73 2.47
CA ALA A 163 16.55 -10.60 1.33
C ALA A 163 17.53 -11.76 1.32
N GLN A 164 17.76 -12.31 0.13
CA GLN A 164 18.63 -13.45 -0.07
C GLN A 164 19.68 -13.15 -1.13
N MET A 165 20.94 -13.48 -0.86
CA MET A 165 22.00 -13.41 -1.86
C MET A 165 21.77 -14.49 -2.93
N VAL A 166 21.49 -14.08 -4.17
CA VAL A 166 21.18 -15.00 -5.27
C VAL A 166 22.36 -15.20 -6.22
N ALA A 167 23.31 -14.24 -6.29
CA ALA A 167 24.49 -14.33 -7.14
C ALA A 167 25.60 -13.38 -6.67
N THR A 168 26.85 -13.71 -7.05
CA THR A 168 27.99 -12.79 -7.00
C THR A 168 28.51 -12.60 -8.41
N VAL A 169 28.66 -11.35 -8.84
CA VAL A 169 29.15 -11.00 -10.19
C VAL A 169 30.44 -10.20 -10.06
N VAL A 170 31.46 -10.58 -10.83
CA VAL A 170 32.70 -9.83 -10.96
C VAL A 170 32.73 -9.15 -12.32
N LEU A 171 32.76 -7.82 -12.31
CA LEU A 171 32.95 -7.03 -13.53
C LEU A 171 34.42 -7.06 -13.92
N ARG A 172 34.71 -7.30 -15.21
CA ARG A 172 36.07 -7.30 -15.80
C ARG A 172 36.23 -6.10 -16.69
#